data_d45cd0bf194980d37fd6747f400fb8bf
#
_entry.id   d45cd0bf194980d37fd6747f400fb8bf
#
_cell.length_a   1.000
_cell.length_b   1.000
_cell.length_c   1.000
_cell.angle_alpha   90.00
_cell.angle_beta   90.00
_cell.angle_gamma   90.00
#
_symmetry.space_group_name_H-M   'P 1'
#
loop_
_entity.id
_entity.type
_entity.pdbx_description
1 polymer ?
#
loop_
_entity_poly.entity_id
_entity_poly.type
_entity_poly.pdbx_seq_one_letter_code
_entity_poly.pdbx_strand_id
1 'polypeptide(L)'
;FAYSLVYENEKINRKWFAIIFVPYIFNFSLIISTPLTNACFYFDQFGEYHRGTGQVFTYSIAIYYIIASCAIVLKNIKVLSKAQSFSVLLYSTECILLNLIQIFFPAYLLQEIGIAFAMFFIYITLQNPLEYKDVQTDTYNRLLFKKIINSKISQKEEFSIICVQIAGLRYINEKFGINNGNLLLNQIATFLKSFNKNFGVYRLSTKQFAVVLPGKQAPESYAEKIIDRFKKPFVFDGSV
;
A
#
# COMPACT_ATOMS: atom_id res chain seq x y z
N PHE A 1 -5.63 -1.64 -10.47
CA PHE A 1 -4.76 -0.97 -9.50
C PHE A 1 -5.54 0.06 -8.67
N ALA A 2 -6.05 1.18 -9.23
CA ALA A 2 -6.78 2.21 -8.48
C ALA A 2 -7.97 1.64 -7.68
N TYR A 3 -8.73 0.70 -8.26
CA TYR A 3 -9.81 0.01 -7.59
C TYR A 3 -9.30 -0.84 -6.40
N SER A 4 -8.23 -1.61 -6.59
CA SER A 4 -7.68 -2.45 -5.53
C SER A 4 -7.07 -1.66 -4.37
N LEU A 5 -6.57 -0.46 -4.60
CA LEU A 5 -6.10 0.44 -3.53
C LEU A 5 -7.23 0.89 -2.61
N VAL A 6 -8.42 1.14 -3.17
CA VAL A 6 -9.58 1.64 -2.41
C VAL A 6 -10.35 0.52 -1.73
N TYR A 7 -10.52 -0.60 -2.45
CA TYR A 7 -11.39 -1.73 -2.06
C TYR A 7 -10.57 -2.99 -1.78
N GLU A 8 -9.44 -2.87 -1.09
CA GLU A 8 -8.43 -3.93 -0.87
C GLU A 8 -9.01 -5.25 -0.32
N ASN A 9 -10.09 -5.18 0.47
CA ASN A 9 -10.73 -6.34 1.11
C ASN A 9 -12.12 -6.66 0.57
N GLU A 10 -12.59 -5.96 -0.46
CA GLU A 10 -13.92 -6.20 -1.02
C GLU A 10 -13.84 -7.07 -2.27
N LYS A 11 -14.75 -8.05 -2.36
CA LYS A 11 -14.93 -8.81 -3.61
C LYS A 11 -15.44 -7.87 -4.69
N ILE A 12 -14.81 -7.91 -5.87
CA ILE A 12 -15.23 -7.13 -7.03
C ILE A 12 -16.68 -7.48 -7.37
N ASN A 13 -17.55 -6.47 -7.33
CA ASN A 13 -18.95 -6.63 -7.74
C ASN A 13 -19.02 -6.90 -9.26
N ARG A 14 -19.98 -7.71 -9.72
CA ARG A 14 -20.19 -8.03 -11.15
C ARG A 14 -20.25 -6.79 -12.05
N LYS A 15 -20.83 -5.68 -11.59
CA LYS A 15 -20.88 -4.41 -12.33
C LYS A 15 -19.46 -3.83 -12.54
N TRP A 16 -18.65 -3.78 -11.50
CA TRP A 16 -17.27 -3.30 -11.59
C TRP A 16 -16.39 -4.24 -12.41
N PHE A 17 -16.62 -5.53 -12.31
CA PHE A 17 -15.95 -6.52 -13.15
C PHE A 17 -16.23 -6.23 -14.64
N ALA A 18 -17.52 -6.04 -15.02
CA ALA A 18 -17.87 -5.73 -16.40
C ALA A 18 -17.27 -4.39 -16.89
N ILE A 19 -17.32 -3.34 -16.07
CA ILE A 19 -16.73 -2.02 -16.38
C ILE A 19 -15.24 -2.11 -16.68
N ILE A 20 -14.51 -2.96 -15.93
CA ILE A 20 -13.06 -3.11 -16.07
C ILE A 20 -12.72 -4.10 -17.20
N PHE A 21 -13.37 -5.25 -17.28
CA PHE A 21 -12.93 -6.34 -18.14
C PHE A 21 -13.51 -6.29 -19.55
N VAL A 22 -14.71 -5.77 -19.76
CA VAL A 22 -15.32 -5.75 -21.11
C VAL A 22 -14.52 -4.87 -22.08
N PRO A 23 -14.14 -3.63 -21.78
CA PRO A 23 -13.30 -2.85 -22.67
C PRO A 23 -11.91 -3.47 -22.89
N TYR A 24 -11.33 -4.11 -21.86
CA TYR A 24 -10.07 -4.81 -21.97
C TYR A 24 -10.13 -5.99 -22.94
N ILE A 25 -11.14 -6.86 -22.79
CA ILE A 25 -11.35 -8.02 -23.69
C ILE A 25 -11.59 -7.55 -25.12
N PHE A 26 -12.38 -6.50 -25.32
CA PHE A 26 -12.62 -5.93 -26.63
C PHE A 26 -11.30 -5.43 -27.27
N ASN A 27 -10.51 -4.65 -26.53
CA ASN A 27 -9.22 -4.15 -27.02
C ASN A 27 -8.24 -5.29 -27.33
N PHE A 28 -8.18 -6.30 -26.46
CA PHE A 28 -7.35 -7.48 -26.67
C PHE A 28 -7.75 -8.27 -27.92
N SER A 29 -9.05 -8.45 -28.15
CA SER A 29 -9.57 -9.10 -29.35
C SER A 29 -9.23 -8.31 -30.63
N LEU A 30 -9.34 -6.98 -30.55
CA LEU A 30 -8.99 -6.09 -31.65
C LEU A 30 -7.50 -6.20 -32.02
N ILE A 31 -6.63 -6.21 -31.02
CA ILE A 31 -5.16 -6.34 -31.22
C ILE A 31 -4.82 -7.72 -31.81
N ILE A 32 -5.36 -8.81 -31.27
CA ILE A 32 -5.11 -10.16 -31.78
C ILE A 32 -5.60 -10.35 -33.21
N SER A 33 -6.72 -9.73 -33.56
CA SER A 33 -7.25 -9.81 -34.94
C SER A 33 -6.45 -8.98 -35.95
N THR A 34 -5.60 -8.07 -35.51
CA THR A 34 -4.85 -7.16 -36.39
C THR A 34 -4.04 -7.84 -37.50
N PRO A 35 -3.32 -8.97 -37.29
CA PRO A 35 -2.60 -9.65 -38.38
C PRO A 35 -3.48 -10.11 -39.54
N LEU A 36 -4.78 -10.33 -39.29
CA LEU A 36 -5.75 -10.77 -40.31
C LEU A 36 -6.59 -9.61 -40.85
N THR A 37 -6.87 -8.59 -40.02
CA THR A 37 -7.81 -7.52 -40.31
C THR A 37 -7.16 -6.20 -40.67
N ASN A 38 -5.84 -6.04 -40.41
CA ASN A 38 -5.11 -4.78 -40.47
C ASN A 38 -5.78 -3.66 -39.61
N ALA A 39 -6.51 -4.05 -38.56
CA ALA A 39 -7.34 -3.13 -37.81
C ALA A 39 -6.52 -2.09 -37.04
N CYS A 40 -5.52 -2.48 -36.26
CA CYS A 40 -4.73 -1.56 -35.46
C CYS A 40 -3.52 -1.00 -36.21
N PHE A 41 -2.83 -1.84 -36.96
CA PHE A 41 -1.68 -1.46 -37.79
C PHE A 41 -1.49 -2.43 -38.92
N TYR A 42 -0.75 -2.02 -39.97
CA TYR A 42 -0.31 -2.86 -41.05
C TYR A 42 1.03 -2.36 -41.63
N PHE A 43 1.72 -3.23 -42.31
CA PHE A 43 2.92 -2.87 -43.08
C PHE A 43 2.56 -2.86 -44.56
N ASP A 44 3.04 -1.86 -45.28
CA ASP A 44 2.86 -1.79 -46.72
C ASP A 44 3.84 -2.71 -47.46
N GLN A 45 3.80 -2.67 -48.80
CA GLN A 45 4.69 -3.48 -49.66
C GLN A 45 6.20 -3.11 -49.54
N PHE A 46 6.47 -1.95 -48.96
CA PHE A 46 7.83 -1.46 -48.70
C PHE A 46 8.29 -1.74 -47.27
N GLY A 47 7.43 -2.35 -46.46
CA GLY A 47 7.69 -2.61 -45.03
C GLY A 47 7.50 -1.41 -44.13
N GLU A 48 6.87 -0.32 -44.63
CA GLU A 48 6.58 0.83 -43.80
C GLU A 48 5.36 0.61 -42.90
N TYR A 49 5.46 1.11 -41.66
CA TYR A 49 4.40 0.99 -40.67
C TYR A 49 3.29 2.02 -40.89
N HIS A 50 2.07 1.54 -40.98
CA HIS A 50 0.86 2.36 -41.07
C HIS A 50 -0.12 2.06 -39.93
N ARG A 51 -0.75 3.10 -39.43
CA ARG A 51 -1.80 2.97 -38.40
C ARG A 51 -3.12 2.59 -39.04
N GLY A 52 -3.75 1.55 -38.49
CA GLY A 52 -5.10 1.15 -38.85
C GLY A 52 -6.16 1.98 -38.14
N THR A 53 -7.38 1.98 -38.67
CA THR A 53 -8.53 2.73 -38.08
C THR A 53 -8.92 2.23 -36.69
N GLY A 54 -8.66 0.96 -36.39
CA GLY A 54 -8.94 0.37 -35.08
C GLY A 54 -8.09 0.92 -33.93
N GLN A 55 -6.97 1.57 -34.25
CA GLN A 55 -6.12 2.20 -33.24
C GLN A 55 -6.81 3.32 -32.44
N VAL A 56 -7.80 3.99 -33.06
CA VAL A 56 -8.63 4.99 -32.36
C VAL A 56 -9.37 4.37 -31.16
N PHE A 57 -9.85 3.15 -31.31
CA PHE A 57 -10.52 2.44 -30.20
C PHE A 57 -9.55 2.12 -29.05
N THR A 58 -8.31 1.71 -29.39
CA THR A 58 -7.25 1.44 -28.40
C THR A 58 -6.94 2.70 -27.57
N TYR A 59 -6.77 3.84 -28.23
CA TYR A 59 -6.57 5.12 -27.52
C TYR A 59 -7.78 5.54 -26.70
N SER A 60 -8.98 5.37 -27.23
CA SER A 60 -10.22 5.70 -26.50
C SER A 60 -10.37 4.87 -25.23
N ILE A 61 -10.04 3.59 -25.27
CA ILE A 61 -10.06 2.69 -24.13
C ILE A 61 -8.97 3.08 -23.11
N ALA A 62 -7.78 3.46 -23.55
CA ALA A 62 -6.73 3.96 -22.67
C ALA A 62 -7.18 5.23 -21.91
N ILE A 63 -7.76 6.21 -22.62
CA ILE A 63 -8.32 7.41 -22.00
C ILE A 63 -9.44 7.08 -21.02
N TYR A 64 -10.32 6.14 -21.37
CA TYR A 64 -11.38 5.66 -20.49
C TYR A 64 -10.80 5.14 -19.15
N TYR A 65 -9.75 4.30 -19.17
CA TYR A 65 -9.14 3.78 -17.94
C TYR A 65 -8.44 4.87 -17.12
N ILE A 66 -7.81 5.85 -17.77
CA ILE A 66 -7.21 6.99 -17.09
C ILE A 66 -8.27 7.79 -16.35
N ILE A 67 -9.37 8.14 -17.02
CA ILE A 67 -10.48 8.89 -16.42
C ILE A 67 -11.12 8.09 -15.28
N ALA A 68 -11.37 6.79 -15.48
CA ALA A 68 -11.95 5.92 -14.46
C ALA A 68 -11.04 5.81 -13.22
N SER A 69 -9.72 5.68 -13.40
CA SER A 69 -8.76 5.61 -12.28
C SER A 69 -8.70 6.92 -11.51
N CYS A 70 -8.67 8.06 -12.18
CA CYS A 70 -8.73 9.38 -11.55
C CYS A 70 -10.03 9.59 -10.78
N ALA A 71 -11.18 9.22 -11.36
CA ALA A 71 -12.48 9.35 -10.71
C ALA A 71 -12.56 8.51 -9.41
N ILE A 72 -12.06 7.27 -9.43
CA ILE A 72 -12.00 6.41 -8.24
C ILE A 72 -11.16 7.05 -7.15
N VAL A 73 -9.97 7.55 -7.47
CA VAL A 73 -9.05 8.15 -6.50
C VAL A 73 -9.63 9.45 -5.93
N LEU A 74 -10.14 10.35 -6.77
CA LEU A 74 -10.72 11.62 -6.32
C LEU A 74 -11.92 11.43 -5.42
N LYS A 75 -12.79 10.45 -5.74
CA LYS A 75 -13.96 10.10 -4.92
C LYS A 75 -13.55 9.58 -3.54
N ASN A 76 -12.42 8.89 -3.44
CA ASN A 76 -11.95 8.22 -2.23
C ASN A 76 -10.67 8.85 -1.63
N ILE A 77 -10.39 10.09 -1.95
CA ILE A 77 -9.14 10.78 -1.53
C ILE A 77 -8.96 10.85 -0.02
N LYS A 78 -10.05 10.79 0.75
CA LYS A 78 -10.02 10.78 2.23
C LYS A 78 -9.63 9.41 2.82
N VAL A 79 -9.74 8.34 2.04
CA VAL A 79 -9.44 6.96 2.47
C VAL A 79 -8.01 6.59 2.10
N LEU A 80 -7.53 7.11 0.98
CA LEU A 80 -6.19 6.85 0.47
C LEU A 80 -5.13 7.71 1.19
N SER A 81 -3.91 7.17 1.30
CA SER A 81 -2.77 7.98 1.72
C SER A 81 -2.44 9.04 0.65
N LYS A 82 -1.78 10.12 1.08
CA LYS A 82 -1.33 11.18 0.15
C LYS A 82 -0.40 10.61 -0.93
N ALA A 83 0.49 9.67 -0.55
CA ALA A 83 1.41 9.03 -1.48
C ALA A 83 0.67 8.19 -2.52
N GLN A 84 -0.31 7.38 -2.12
CA GLN A 84 -1.11 6.56 -3.02
C GLN A 84 -1.91 7.42 -4.02
N SER A 85 -2.59 8.45 -3.53
CA SER A 85 -3.34 9.38 -4.39
C SER A 85 -2.42 10.10 -5.38
N PHE A 86 -1.27 10.59 -4.90
CA PHE A 86 -0.28 11.27 -5.73
C PHE A 86 0.27 10.36 -6.82
N SER A 87 0.61 9.10 -6.50
CA SER A 87 1.15 8.15 -7.47
C SER A 87 0.17 7.82 -8.59
N VAL A 88 -1.13 7.64 -8.28
CA VAL A 88 -2.13 7.38 -9.33
C VAL A 88 -2.35 8.60 -10.21
N LEU A 89 -2.41 9.80 -9.64
CA LEU A 89 -2.58 11.03 -10.40
C LEU A 89 -1.34 11.34 -11.27
N LEU A 90 -0.14 11.16 -10.73
CA LEU A 90 1.11 11.32 -11.47
C LEU A 90 1.18 10.38 -12.67
N TYR A 91 0.92 9.09 -12.44
CA TYR A 91 0.85 8.10 -13.51
C TYR A 91 -0.16 8.47 -14.59
N SER A 92 -1.36 8.88 -14.18
CA SER A 92 -2.41 9.27 -15.12
C SER A 92 -1.99 10.48 -15.98
N THR A 93 -1.31 11.46 -15.38
CA THR A 93 -0.79 12.63 -16.08
C THR A 93 0.33 12.25 -17.05
N GLU A 94 1.26 11.40 -16.62
CA GLU A 94 2.34 10.85 -17.45
C GLU A 94 1.78 10.13 -18.67
N CYS A 95 0.81 9.22 -18.47
CA CYS A 95 0.16 8.52 -19.58
C CYS A 95 -0.48 9.46 -20.59
N ILE A 96 -1.16 10.52 -20.15
CA ILE A 96 -1.76 11.51 -21.05
C ILE A 96 -0.68 12.24 -21.87
N LEU A 97 0.37 12.72 -21.20
CA LEU A 97 1.45 13.45 -21.85
C LEU A 97 2.17 12.60 -22.89
N LEU A 98 2.53 11.37 -22.54
CA LEU A 98 3.23 10.47 -23.44
C LEU A 98 2.36 10.05 -24.63
N ASN A 99 1.07 9.81 -24.42
CA ASN A 99 0.14 9.57 -25.52
C ASN A 99 0.03 10.77 -26.48
N LEU A 100 -0.03 11.99 -25.95
CA LEU A 100 -0.05 13.20 -26.78
C LEU A 100 1.24 13.32 -27.61
N ILE A 101 2.41 13.12 -26.98
CA ILE A 101 3.69 13.17 -27.69
C ILE A 101 3.77 12.08 -28.75
N GLN A 102 3.30 10.86 -28.44
CA GLN A 102 3.30 9.72 -29.38
C GLN A 102 2.44 9.97 -30.63
N ILE A 103 1.39 10.80 -30.53
CA ILE A 103 0.58 11.18 -31.69
C ILE A 103 1.42 11.99 -32.70
N PHE A 104 2.26 12.89 -32.21
CA PHE A 104 3.10 13.75 -33.05
C PHE A 104 4.40 13.05 -33.50
N PHE A 105 4.92 12.13 -32.69
CA PHE A 105 6.19 11.45 -32.91
C PHE A 105 6.04 9.92 -32.87
N PRO A 106 5.36 9.31 -33.85
CA PRO A 106 5.02 7.89 -33.83
C PRO A 106 6.24 6.94 -33.91
N ALA A 107 7.38 7.43 -34.38
CA ALA A 107 8.62 6.64 -34.48
C ALA A 107 9.30 6.38 -33.14
N TYR A 108 8.97 7.13 -32.10
CA TYR A 108 9.57 6.94 -30.78
C TYR A 108 8.67 6.08 -29.89
N LEU A 109 9.23 5.01 -29.31
CA LEU A 109 8.52 4.11 -28.38
C LEU A 109 8.46 4.69 -26.95
N LEU A 110 7.87 5.88 -26.82
CA LEU A 110 7.83 6.61 -25.53
C LEU A 110 6.86 5.98 -24.53
N GLN A 111 5.84 5.26 -25.01
CA GLN A 111 4.85 4.62 -24.13
C GLN A 111 5.48 3.51 -23.28
N GLU A 112 6.38 2.72 -23.84
CA GLU A 112 7.05 1.63 -23.10
C GLU A 112 7.91 2.17 -21.97
N ILE A 113 8.59 3.27 -22.20
CA ILE A 113 9.36 3.98 -21.16
C ILE A 113 8.43 4.49 -20.06
N GLY A 114 7.28 5.11 -20.43
CA GLY A 114 6.28 5.56 -19.49
C GLY A 114 5.69 4.43 -18.64
N ILE A 115 5.35 3.30 -19.24
CA ILE A 115 4.87 2.12 -18.53
C ILE A 115 5.92 1.63 -17.52
N ALA A 116 7.20 1.61 -17.89
CA ALA A 116 8.27 1.21 -16.98
C ALA A 116 8.40 2.15 -15.78
N PHE A 117 8.36 3.47 -15.99
CA PHE A 117 8.33 4.45 -14.89
C PHE A 117 7.08 4.32 -14.02
N ALA A 118 5.92 4.12 -14.62
CA ALA A 118 4.68 3.91 -13.90
C ALA A 118 4.76 2.69 -12.99
N MET A 119 5.23 1.55 -13.50
CA MET A 119 5.43 0.34 -12.71
C MET A 119 6.42 0.57 -11.56
N PHE A 120 7.49 1.32 -11.79
CA PHE A 120 8.47 1.68 -10.78
C PHE A 120 7.86 2.54 -9.66
N PHE A 121 7.07 3.57 -10.01
CA PHE A 121 6.38 4.40 -9.02
C PHE A 121 5.31 3.62 -8.23
N ILE A 122 4.54 2.76 -8.90
CA ILE A 122 3.59 1.87 -8.24
C ILE A 122 4.31 0.95 -7.26
N TYR A 123 5.42 0.35 -7.68
CA TYR A 123 6.23 -0.53 -6.84
C TYR A 123 6.73 0.19 -5.58
N ILE A 124 7.34 1.37 -5.71
CA ILE A 124 7.82 2.16 -4.57
C ILE A 124 6.66 2.53 -3.64
N THR A 125 5.50 2.91 -4.20
CA THR A 125 4.34 3.34 -3.42
C THR A 125 3.71 2.20 -2.64
N LEU A 126 3.63 1.00 -3.24
CA LEU A 126 3.07 -0.18 -2.58
C LEU A 126 4.03 -0.82 -1.58
N GLN A 127 5.32 -0.76 -1.86
CA GLN A 127 6.36 -1.39 -1.04
C GLN A 127 6.97 -0.44 0.00
N ASN A 128 6.36 0.70 0.29
CA ASN A 128 6.88 1.56 1.33
C ASN A 128 6.57 0.98 2.74
N PRO A 129 7.40 0.07 3.27
CA PRO A 129 7.18 -0.54 4.59
C PRO A 129 7.29 0.50 5.71
N LEU A 130 7.89 1.67 5.44
CA LEU A 130 8.03 2.76 6.38
C LEU A 130 6.70 3.44 6.69
N GLU A 131 5.70 3.35 5.80
CA GLU A 131 4.37 3.89 6.07
C GLU A 131 3.68 3.20 7.26
N TYR A 132 4.01 1.94 7.50
CA TYR A 132 3.36 1.11 8.53
C TYR A 132 4.26 0.80 9.73
N LYS A 133 5.51 1.25 9.73
CA LYS A 133 6.46 1.04 10.82
C LYS A 133 6.68 2.32 11.62
N ASP A 134 6.88 2.15 12.91
CA ASP A 134 7.43 3.19 13.78
C ASP A 134 8.96 3.16 13.68
N VAL A 135 9.54 4.25 13.18
CA VAL A 135 10.99 4.35 12.90
C VAL A 135 11.85 4.16 14.16
N GLN A 136 11.33 4.57 15.32
CA GLN A 136 12.09 4.53 16.58
C GLN A 136 12.15 3.11 17.17
N THR A 137 11.04 2.37 17.15
CA THR A 137 10.93 1.07 17.84
C THR A 137 10.90 -0.11 16.89
N ASP A 138 10.90 0.13 15.57
CA ASP A 138 10.70 -0.88 14.53
C ASP A 138 9.51 -1.80 14.79
N THR A 139 8.51 -1.29 15.52
CA THR A 139 7.18 -1.91 15.65
C THR A 139 6.26 -1.39 14.57
N TYR A 140 5.11 -2.00 14.41
CA TYR A 140 4.08 -1.42 13.56
C TYR A 140 3.51 -0.14 14.20
N ASN A 141 3.05 0.79 13.36
CA ASN A 141 2.48 2.04 13.85
C ASN A 141 0.96 1.95 14.04
N ARG A 142 0.38 3.06 14.56
CA ARG A 142 -1.06 3.19 14.81
C ARG A 142 -1.90 3.06 13.53
N LEU A 143 -1.37 3.44 12.37
CA LEU A 143 -2.12 3.37 11.10
C LEU A 143 -2.37 1.91 10.72
N LEU A 144 -1.33 1.07 10.76
CA LEU A 144 -1.47 -0.36 10.51
C LEU A 144 -2.35 -1.05 11.56
N PHE A 145 -2.22 -0.66 12.84
CA PHE A 145 -3.09 -1.18 13.89
C PHE A 145 -4.57 -1.01 13.54
N LYS A 146 -4.98 0.22 13.18
CA LYS A 146 -6.36 0.49 12.77
C LYS A 146 -6.79 -0.35 11.57
N LYS A 147 -5.93 -0.46 10.55
CA LYS A 147 -6.20 -1.25 9.34
C LYS A 147 -6.43 -2.72 9.68
N ILE A 148 -5.54 -3.31 10.47
CA ILE A 148 -5.62 -4.73 10.86
C ILE A 148 -6.85 -5.02 11.74
N ILE A 149 -7.14 -4.17 12.72
CA ILE A 149 -8.31 -4.35 13.59
C ILE A 149 -9.61 -4.25 12.80
N ASN A 150 -9.74 -3.26 11.92
CA ASN A 150 -10.93 -3.12 11.07
C ASN A 150 -11.10 -4.33 10.14
N SER A 151 -10.00 -4.85 9.57
CA SER A 151 -10.03 -6.07 8.75
C SER A 151 -10.52 -7.27 9.55
N LYS A 152 -9.97 -7.51 10.75
CA LYS A 152 -10.37 -8.62 11.62
C LYS A 152 -11.84 -8.54 12.03
N ILE A 153 -12.33 -7.35 12.37
CA ILE A 153 -13.75 -7.12 12.69
C ILE A 153 -14.64 -7.42 11.48
N SER A 154 -14.27 -6.93 10.28
CA SER A 154 -15.05 -7.15 9.06
C SER A 154 -15.11 -8.62 8.64
N GLN A 155 -14.02 -9.37 8.90
CA GLN A 155 -13.92 -10.82 8.63
C GLN A 155 -14.50 -11.67 9.75
N LYS A 156 -14.98 -11.06 10.84
CA LYS A 156 -15.48 -11.74 12.05
C LYS A 156 -14.45 -12.69 12.65
N GLU A 157 -13.16 -12.36 12.54
CA GLU A 157 -12.09 -13.11 13.18
C GLU A 157 -12.06 -12.84 14.67
N GLU A 158 -11.82 -13.89 15.47
CA GLU A 158 -11.57 -13.76 16.91
C GLU A 158 -10.14 -13.29 17.15
N PHE A 159 -9.97 -12.33 18.03
CA PHE A 159 -8.65 -11.82 18.45
C PHE A 159 -8.74 -11.17 19.84
N SER A 160 -7.59 -11.08 20.51
CA SER A 160 -7.43 -10.36 21.77
C SER A 160 -6.40 -9.25 21.62
N ILE A 161 -6.54 -8.19 22.39
CA ILE A 161 -5.61 -7.06 22.40
C ILE A 161 -5.11 -6.84 23.84
N ILE A 162 -3.77 -6.80 23.98
CA ILE A 162 -3.14 -6.38 25.22
C ILE A 162 -2.60 -4.97 25.01
N CYS A 163 -3.10 -4.00 25.77
CA CYS A 163 -2.58 -2.63 25.75
C CYS A 163 -1.57 -2.44 26.88
N VAL A 164 -0.37 -2.00 26.54
CA VAL A 164 0.72 -1.71 27.47
C VAL A 164 0.94 -0.21 27.48
N GLN A 165 0.75 0.42 28.65
CA GLN A 165 1.01 1.84 28.85
C GLN A 165 2.20 2.01 29.78
N ILE A 166 3.22 2.77 29.33
CA ILE A 166 4.43 3.05 30.10
C ILE A 166 4.17 4.27 30.96
N ALA A 167 4.11 4.07 32.27
CA ALA A 167 4.09 5.14 33.23
C ALA A 167 5.50 5.68 33.47
N GLY A 168 5.63 6.98 33.75
CA GLY A 168 6.91 7.58 34.13
C GLY A 168 7.91 7.84 33.02
N LEU A 169 7.59 7.60 31.74
CA LEU A 169 8.50 7.88 30.63
C LEU A 169 8.98 9.34 30.60
N ARG A 170 8.10 10.28 30.99
CA ARG A 170 8.46 11.69 31.09
C ARG A 170 9.55 11.92 32.15
N TYR A 171 9.41 11.32 33.32
CA TYR A 171 10.40 11.38 34.39
C TYR A 171 11.75 10.82 33.96
N ILE A 172 11.73 9.70 33.23
CA ILE A 172 12.96 9.10 32.69
C ILE A 172 13.64 10.04 31.70
N ASN A 173 12.88 10.66 30.81
CA ASN A 173 13.42 11.63 29.83
C ASN A 173 14.01 12.87 30.52
N GLU A 174 13.34 13.38 31.56
CA GLU A 174 13.81 14.55 32.33
C GLU A 174 15.06 14.24 33.16
N LYS A 175 15.13 13.06 33.77
CA LYS A 175 16.23 12.68 34.66
C LYS A 175 17.44 12.09 33.93
N PHE A 176 17.22 11.27 32.90
CA PHE A 176 18.29 10.51 32.23
C PHE A 176 18.47 10.89 30.77
N GLY A 177 17.69 11.85 30.27
CA GLY A 177 17.74 12.31 28.90
C GLY A 177 16.89 11.49 27.92
N ILE A 178 16.53 12.13 26.80
CA ILE A 178 15.63 11.58 25.78
C ILE A 178 16.21 10.30 25.17
N ASN A 179 17.53 10.20 25.02
CA ASN A 179 18.20 9.02 24.45
C ASN A 179 17.94 7.77 25.29
N ASN A 180 18.02 7.88 26.62
CA ASN A 180 17.73 6.75 27.51
C ASN A 180 16.26 6.37 27.52
N GLY A 181 15.34 7.34 27.41
CA GLY A 181 13.92 7.05 27.19
C GLY A 181 13.66 6.34 25.87
N ASN A 182 14.37 6.68 24.81
CA ASN A 182 14.31 6.01 23.52
C ASN A 182 14.85 4.57 23.60
N LEU A 183 15.96 4.35 24.30
CA LEU A 183 16.49 3.00 24.57
C LEU A 183 15.50 2.14 25.34
N LEU A 184 14.86 2.68 26.37
CA LEU A 184 13.80 1.99 27.11
C LEU A 184 12.67 1.55 26.18
N LEU A 185 12.16 2.44 25.31
CA LEU A 185 11.11 2.13 24.37
C LEU A 185 11.52 1.00 23.42
N ASN A 186 12.77 1.00 22.96
CA ASN A 186 13.31 -0.05 22.10
C ASN A 186 13.43 -1.40 22.84
N GLN A 187 13.89 -1.40 24.09
CA GLN A 187 13.96 -2.62 24.89
C GLN A 187 12.57 -3.21 25.15
N ILE A 188 11.58 -2.37 25.46
CA ILE A 188 10.20 -2.80 25.63
C ILE A 188 9.63 -3.36 24.32
N ALA A 189 9.85 -2.69 23.20
CA ALA A 189 9.40 -3.15 21.87
C ALA A 189 10.01 -4.50 21.52
N THR A 190 11.31 -4.68 21.73
CA THR A 190 12.03 -5.94 21.51
C THR A 190 11.49 -7.06 22.39
N PHE A 191 11.24 -6.77 23.67
CA PHE A 191 10.62 -7.72 24.57
C PHE A 191 9.20 -8.13 24.11
N LEU A 192 8.35 -7.20 23.73
CA LEU A 192 7.01 -7.50 23.24
C LEU A 192 7.03 -8.33 21.95
N LYS A 193 7.98 -8.07 21.05
CA LYS A 193 8.21 -8.87 19.83
C LYS A 193 8.68 -10.29 20.13
N SER A 194 9.35 -10.53 21.26
CA SER A 194 9.91 -11.84 21.61
C SER A 194 8.86 -12.89 21.98
N PHE A 195 7.62 -12.51 22.29
CA PHE A 195 6.59 -13.46 22.68
C PHE A 195 6.23 -14.45 21.58
N ASN A 196 5.98 -13.96 20.39
CA ASN A 196 5.69 -14.81 19.24
C ASN A 196 5.86 -13.99 17.95
N LYS A 197 6.50 -14.58 16.95
CA LYS A 197 6.69 -13.95 15.63
C LYS A 197 5.37 -13.65 14.90
N ASN A 198 4.30 -14.37 15.26
CA ASN A 198 2.97 -14.21 14.67
C ASN A 198 2.13 -13.12 15.35
N PHE A 199 2.62 -12.52 16.45
CA PHE A 199 1.91 -11.44 17.11
C PHE A 199 2.26 -10.09 16.50
N GLY A 200 1.24 -9.31 16.18
CA GLY A 200 1.44 -7.93 15.78
C GLY A 200 1.73 -7.08 17.00
N VAL A 201 2.88 -6.39 17.03
CA VAL A 201 3.22 -5.40 18.05
C VAL A 201 3.14 -4.02 17.42
N TYR A 202 2.31 -3.16 17.99
CA TYR A 202 1.98 -1.84 17.46
C TYR A 202 2.30 -0.74 18.45
N ARG A 203 2.91 0.35 18.00
CA ARG A 203 3.05 1.57 18.79
C ARG A 203 1.87 2.49 18.51
N LEU A 204 1.04 2.71 19.51
CA LEU A 204 -0.18 3.53 19.37
C LEU A 204 0.06 5.01 19.66
N SER A 205 0.99 5.29 20.57
CA SER A 205 1.41 6.65 20.94
C SER A 205 2.84 6.64 21.51
N THR A 206 3.32 7.79 21.96
CA THR A 206 4.66 7.92 22.56
C THR A 206 4.91 6.91 23.69
N LYS A 207 3.91 6.58 24.48
CA LYS A 207 4.00 5.72 25.67
C LYS A 207 3.09 4.49 25.66
N GLN A 208 2.46 4.17 24.51
CA GLN A 208 1.48 3.09 24.46
C GLN A 208 1.84 2.11 23.33
N PHE A 209 1.84 0.82 23.69
CA PHE A 209 1.94 -0.29 22.75
C PHE A 209 0.67 -1.14 22.81
N ALA A 210 0.36 -1.81 21.70
CA ALA A 210 -0.64 -2.86 21.66
C ALA A 210 -0.02 -4.13 21.07
N VAL A 211 -0.38 -5.27 21.67
CA VAL A 211 -0.05 -6.59 21.14
C VAL A 211 -1.36 -7.24 20.72
N VAL A 212 -1.46 -7.64 19.44
CA VAL A 212 -2.65 -8.31 18.90
C VAL A 212 -2.38 -9.81 18.83
N LEU A 213 -3.18 -10.58 19.53
CA LEU A 213 -3.12 -12.03 19.58
C LEU A 213 -4.22 -12.61 18.67
N PRO A 214 -3.90 -13.52 17.73
CA PRO A 214 -4.89 -14.16 16.88
C PRO A 214 -5.64 -15.26 17.63
N GLY A 215 -6.93 -15.43 17.31
CA GLY A 215 -7.75 -16.52 17.83
C GLY A 215 -8.09 -16.39 19.32
N LYS A 216 -8.47 -17.52 19.92
CA LYS A 216 -8.84 -17.65 21.37
C LYS A 216 -7.63 -17.84 22.27
N GLN A 217 -6.55 -17.15 22.04
CA GLN A 217 -5.42 -17.24 22.96
C GLN A 217 -5.74 -16.48 24.25
N ALA A 218 -5.41 -17.11 25.40
CA ALA A 218 -5.63 -16.49 26.69
C ALA A 218 -4.70 -15.28 26.88
N PRO A 219 -5.22 -14.04 26.84
CA PRO A 219 -4.40 -12.85 26.96
C PRO A 219 -3.79 -12.70 28.35
N GLU A 220 -4.38 -13.35 29.37
CA GLU A 220 -3.97 -13.26 30.77
C GLU A 220 -2.54 -13.76 30.97
N SER A 221 -2.18 -14.91 30.39
CA SER A 221 -0.83 -15.48 30.54
C SER A 221 0.26 -14.61 29.93
N TYR A 222 -0.07 -13.88 28.86
CA TYR A 222 0.87 -12.91 28.25
C TYR A 222 0.92 -11.61 29.06
N ALA A 223 -0.20 -11.16 29.60
CA ALA A 223 -0.25 -9.99 30.46
C ALA A 223 0.58 -10.20 31.74
N GLU A 224 0.49 -11.38 32.36
CA GLU A 224 1.33 -11.74 33.51
C GLU A 224 2.83 -11.71 33.18
N LYS A 225 3.24 -12.27 32.05
CA LYS A 225 4.64 -12.19 31.60
C LYS A 225 5.12 -10.77 31.38
N ILE A 226 4.24 -9.89 30.87
CA ILE A 226 4.55 -8.47 30.71
C ILE A 226 4.75 -7.83 32.08
N ILE A 227 3.83 -8.04 33.01
CA ILE A 227 3.91 -7.50 34.36
C ILE A 227 5.19 -7.97 35.05
N ASP A 228 5.52 -9.27 34.97
CA ASP A 228 6.70 -9.82 35.59
C ASP A 228 7.99 -9.26 35.00
N ARG A 229 8.03 -8.98 33.70
CA ARG A 229 9.19 -8.31 33.10
C ARG A 229 9.33 -6.88 33.61
N PHE A 230 8.24 -6.16 33.83
CA PHE A 230 8.28 -4.78 34.32
C PHE A 230 8.62 -4.67 35.81
N LYS A 231 8.58 -5.77 36.57
CA LYS A 231 9.12 -5.84 37.94
C LYS A 231 10.65 -5.85 37.96
N LYS A 232 11.29 -6.20 36.82
CA LYS A 232 12.76 -6.26 36.70
C LYS A 232 13.27 -4.93 36.09
N PRO A 233 14.42 -4.40 36.55
CA PRO A 233 14.95 -3.16 36.02
C PRO A 233 15.29 -3.25 34.53
N PHE A 234 15.18 -2.13 33.85
CA PHE A 234 15.71 -1.93 32.50
C PHE A 234 17.09 -1.27 32.65
N VAL A 235 18.12 -1.86 32.07
CA VAL A 235 19.50 -1.40 32.20
C VAL A 235 19.89 -0.60 30.97
N PHE A 236 20.49 0.58 31.19
CA PHE A 236 21.02 1.45 30.15
C PHE A 236 22.55 1.54 30.35
N ASP A 237 23.36 1.11 29.38
CA ASP A 237 24.83 1.25 29.31
C ASP A 237 25.54 1.61 30.62
N GLY A 238 25.50 0.68 31.62
CA GLY A 238 26.26 0.82 32.86
C GLY A 238 25.70 1.78 33.92
N SER A 239 24.57 2.44 33.68
CA SER A 239 23.86 3.22 34.68
C SER A 239 22.52 2.55 35.03
N VAL A 240 22.39 2.14 36.29
CA VAL A 240 21.15 1.62 36.89
C VAL A 240 20.18 2.75 37.13
#